data_64fbecef083b597450d09fbfb6f256df
#
_entry.id   64fbecef083b597450d09fbfb6f256df
#
_cell.length_a   1.000
_cell.length_b   1.000
_cell.length_c   1.000
_cell.angle_alpha   90.00
_cell.angle_beta   90.00
_cell.angle_gamma   90.00
#
_symmetry.space_group_name_H-M   'P 1'
#
loop_
_entity.id
_entity.type
_entity.pdbx_description
1 polymer ?
#
loop_
_entity_poly.entity_id
_entity_poly.type
_entity_poly.pdbx_seq_one_letter_code
_entity_poly.pdbx_strand_id
1 'polypeptide(L)'
;MQTKEYFIELALKEAQIAYKKNEVPIGAIIERNGVVVAKAHNLRHTKRVSTYHAEILAIEKACKKLKKWQLDDCNLYVTLEPCLMCAGAIVNARIKNVYYGAIDKNNGAYTCYGCATLENSYKVNTQFLENNNCKELLSSFFKELRNK
;
A
#
# COMPACT_ATOMS: atom_id res chain seq x y z
N MET A 1 -11.79 -6.34 -18.61
CA MET A 1 -10.66 -5.90 -17.77
C MET A 1 -11.18 -5.47 -16.40
N GLN A 2 -10.49 -5.79 -15.33
CA GLN A 2 -10.94 -5.47 -13.97
C GLN A 2 -10.81 -3.97 -13.68
N THR A 3 -11.65 -3.47 -12.77
CA THR A 3 -11.67 -2.08 -12.37
C THR A 3 -10.64 -1.79 -11.28
N LYS A 4 -10.37 -0.51 -11.05
CA LYS A 4 -9.51 -0.07 -9.93
C LYS A 4 -10.12 -0.51 -8.59
N GLU A 5 -11.43 -0.42 -8.45
CA GLU A 5 -12.15 -0.83 -7.24
C GLU A 5 -11.97 -2.32 -6.96
N TYR A 6 -11.91 -3.15 -8.00
CA TYR A 6 -11.63 -4.58 -7.87
C TYR A 6 -10.27 -4.81 -7.19
N PHE A 7 -9.23 -4.08 -7.63
CA PHE A 7 -7.88 -4.25 -7.06
C PHE A 7 -7.79 -3.68 -5.65
N ILE A 8 -8.50 -2.61 -5.32
CA ILE A 8 -8.59 -2.12 -3.94
C ILE A 8 -9.25 -3.19 -3.05
N GLU A 9 -10.27 -3.89 -3.54
CA GLU A 9 -10.91 -4.97 -2.77
C GLU A 9 -9.94 -6.14 -2.54
N LEU A 10 -9.06 -6.44 -3.50
CA LEU A 10 -8.02 -7.44 -3.29
C LEU A 10 -7.02 -6.98 -2.22
N ALA A 11 -6.66 -5.71 -2.22
CA ALA A 11 -5.81 -5.14 -1.19
C ALA A 11 -6.49 -5.23 0.19
N LEU A 12 -7.80 -4.99 0.24
CA LEU A 12 -8.57 -5.12 1.48
C LEU A 12 -8.54 -6.55 2.02
N LYS A 13 -8.61 -7.55 1.14
CA LYS A 13 -8.49 -8.96 1.56
C LYS A 13 -7.15 -9.23 2.23
N GLU A 14 -6.07 -8.68 1.69
CA GLU A 14 -4.75 -8.77 2.31
C GLU A 14 -4.72 -8.08 3.67
N ALA A 15 -5.34 -6.91 3.78
CA ALA A 15 -5.47 -6.20 5.05
C ALA A 15 -6.22 -7.03 6.11
N GLN A 16 -7.26 -7.76 5.69
CA GLN A 16 -8.02 -8.66 6.58
C GLN A 16 -7.15 -9.81 7.11
N ILE A 17 -6.24 -10.31 6.29
CA ILE A 17 -5.27 -11.33 6.73
C ILE A 17 -4.35 -10.74 7.80
N ALA A 18 -3.85 -9.52 7.59
CA ALA A 18 -3.02 -8.82 8.60
C ALA A 18 -3.79 -8.63 9.91
N TYR A 19 -5.06 -8.24 9.83
CA TYR A 19 -5.93 -8.08 11.00
C TYR A 19 -5.95 -9.35 11.86
N LYS A 20 -6.14 -10.50 11.21
CA LYS A 20 -6.18 -11.79 11.89
C LYS A 20 -4.85 -12.16 12.54
N LYS A 21 -3.75 -11.59 12.07
CA LYS A 21 -2.41 -11.80 12.62
C LYS A 21 -2.04 -10.76 13.69
N ASN A 22 -2.98 -9.90 14.09
CA ASN A 22 -2.73 -8.78 15.00
C ASN A 22 -1.70 -7.77 14.46
N GLU A 23 -1.61 -7.68 13.15
CA GLU A 23 -0.84 -6.64 12.47
C GLU A 23 -1.77 -5.48 12.11
N VAL A 24 -1.22 -4.27 11.99
CA VAL A 24 -1.99 -3.14 11.47
C VAL A 24 -2.56 -3.55 10.11
N PRO A 25 -3.91 -3.47 9.92
CA PRO A 25 -4.55 -4.06 8.74
C PRO A 25 -4.39 -3.19 7.49
N ILE A 26 -3.23 -3.33 6.87
CA ILE A 26 -2.90 -2.69 5.62
C ILE A 26 -2.51 -3.77 4.62
N GLY A 27 -3.10 -3.71 3.43
CA GLY A 27 -2.81 -4.61 2.34
C GLY A 27 -2.42 -3.86 1.09
N ALA A 28 -1.62 -4.49 0.24
CA ALA A 28 -1.14 -3.90 -1.01
C ALA A 28 -1.13 -4.92 -2.13
N ILE A 29 -1.47 -4.46 -3.32
CA ILE A 29 -1.48 -5.24 -4.56
C ILE A 29 -0.66 -4.49 -5.59
N ILE A 30 0.21 -5.18 -6.31
CA ILE A 30 0.84 -4.64 -7.50
C ILE A 30 0.29 -5.38 -8.70
N GLU A 31 -0.16 -4.62 -9.69
CA GLU A 31 -0.81 -5.12 -10.88
C GLU A 31 -0.08 -4.59 -12.12
N ARG A 32 -0.03 -5.40 -13.17
CA ARG A 32 0.54 -5.04 -14.46
C ARG A 32 -0.37 -5.59 -15.57
N ASN A 33 -0.89 -4.71 -16.42
CA ASN A 33 -1.77 -5.09 -17.54
C ASN A 33 -2.97 -5.94 -17.11
N GLY A 34 -3.56 -5.61 -15.96
CA GLY A 34 -4.72 -6.32 -15.42
C GLY A 34 -4.40 -7.59 -14.65
N VAL A 35 -3.12 -7.97 -14.53
CA VAL A 35 -2.70 -9.20 -13.85
C VAL A 35 -2.03 -8.84 -12.53
N VAL A 36 -2.46 -9.48 -11.44
CA VAL A 36 -1.84 -9.31 -10.12
C VAL A 36 -0.45 -9.93 -10.14
N VAL A 37 0.56 -9.10 -9.87
CA VAL A 37 1.96 -9.51 -9.83
C VAL A 37 2.38 -9.86 -8.40
N ALA A 38 1.89 -9.09 -7.43
CA ALA A 38 2.26 -9.27 -6.03
C ALA A 38 1.11 -8.90 -5.10
N LYS A 39 0.99 -9.62 -4.00
CA LYS A 39 0.08 -9.34 -2.88
C LYS A 39 0.89 -9.32 -1.60
N ALA A 40 0.59 -8.39 -0.73
CA ALA A 40 1.28 -8.31 0.54
C ALA A 40 0.42 -7.62 1.59
N HIS A 41 0.74 -7.85 2.84
CA HIS A 41 0.15 -7.16 3.97
C HIS A 41 1.23 -6.87 5.01
N ASN A 42 0.96 -5.97 5.93
CA ASN A 42 1.90 -5.56 6.95
C ASN A 42 2.33 -6.78 7.79
N LEU A 43 3.64 -6.94 7.96
CA LEU A 43 4.26 -8.02 8.74
C LEU A 43 5.28 -7.49 9.76
N ARG A 44 5.18 -6.20 10.10
CA ARG A 44 6.16 -5.54 10.96
C ARG A 44 6.38 -6.26 12.30
N HIS A 45 5.29 -6.65 12.98
CA HIS A 45 5.36 -7.36 14.26
C HIS A 45 5.74 -8.83 14.09
N THR A 46 5.11 -9.50 13.13
CA THR A 46 5.32 -10.93 12.90
C THR A 46 6.77 -11.24 12.56
N LYS A 47 7.36 -10.44 11.68
CA LYS A 47 8.74 -10.65 11.22
C LYS A 47 9.76 -9.83 12.00
N ARG A 48 9.32 -8.91 12.86
CA ARG A 48 10.18 -8.04 13.66
C ARG A 48 11.12 -7.19 12.80
N VAL A 49 10.59 -6.68 11.68
CA VAL A 49 11.33 -5.80 10.77
C VAL A 49 10.56 -4.50 10.65
N SER A 50 11.17 -3.40 11.08
CA SER A 50 10.52 -2.10 11.17
C SER A 50 10.02 -1.57 9.84
N THR A 51 10.61 -1.98 8.72
CA THR A 51 10.25 -1.51 7.38
C THR A 51 9.24 -2.40 6.67
N TYR A 52 8.76 -3.49 7.27
CA TYR A 52 7.87 -4.45 6.63
C TYR A 52 6.42 -3.97 6.57
N HIS A 53 6.22 -2.81 5.96
CA HIS A 53 4.91 -2.36 5.53
C HIS A 53 4.46 -3.13 4.28
N ALA A 54 3.16 -3.18 4.06
CA ALA A 54 2.58 -3.89 2.92
C ALA A 54 3.19 -3.46 1.59
N GLU A 55 3.41 -2.16 1.41
CA GLU A 55 3.95 -1.59 0.16
C GLU A 55 5.38 -2.06 -0.09
N ILE A 56 6.22 -2.07 0.94
CA ILE A 56 7.61 -2.53 0.84
C ILE A 56 7.64 -4.00 0.42
N LEU A 57 6.83 -4.83 1.08
CA LEU A 57 6.76 -6.26 0.78
C LEU A 57 6.23 -6.52 -0.62
N ALA A 58 5.22 -5.76 -1.05
CA ALA A 58 4.67 -5.90 -2.40
C ALA A 58 5.71 -5.55 -3.46
N ILE A 59 6.46 -4.46 -3.24
CA ILE A 59 7.54 -4.05 -4.16
C ILE A 59 8.61 -5.13 -4.26
N GLU A 60 9.06 -5.67 -3.13
CA GLU A 60 10.06 -6.75 -3.13
C GLU A 60 9.59 -7.97 -3.90
N LYS A 61 8.36 -8.40 -3.66
CA LYS A 61 7.78 -9.55 -4.35
C LYS A 61 7.66 -9.31 -5.86
N ALA A 62 7.22 -8.12 -6.26
CA ALA A 62 7.06 -7.78 -7.67
C ALA A 62 8.42 -7.76 -8.38
N CYS A 63 9.43 -7.16 -7.78
CA CYS A 63 10.78 -7.11 -8.34
C CYS A 63 11.35 -8.50 -8.54
N LYS A 64 11.18 -9.38 -7.57
CA LYS A 64 11.65 -10.77 -7.66
C LYS A 64 10.91 -11.54 -8.73
N LYS A 65 9.59 -11.40 -8.79
CA LYS A 65 8.76 -12.11 -9.78
C LYS A 65 9.07 -11.66 -11.19
N LEU A 66 9.21 -10.36 -11.42
CA LEU A 66 9.46 -9.78 -12.74
C LEU A 66 10.95 -9.75 -13.10
N LYS A 67 11.82 -10.08 -12.15
CA LYS A 67 13.28 -10.10 -12.31
C LYS A 67 13.82 -8.75 -12.80
N LYS A 68 13.29 -7.65 -12.24
CA LYS A 68 13.75 -6.30 -12.54
C LYS A 68 13.39 -5.39 -11.36
N TRP A 69 14.17 -4.32 -11.16
CA TRP A 69 13.92 -3.36 -10.09
C TRP A 69 12.96 -2.24 -10.52
N GLN A 70 12.85 -1.97 -11.82
CA GLN A 70 11.96 -0.93 -12.35
C GLN A 70 10.55 -1.50 -12.56
N LEU A 71 9.57 -0.86 -11.92
CA LEU A 71 8.17 -1.27 -11.99
C LEU A 71 7.34 -0.20 -12.72
N ASP A 72 7.91 0.40 -13.76
CA ASP A 72 7.33 1.53 -14.50
C ASP A 72 6.07 1.18 -15.29
N ASP A 73 5.81 -0.11 -15.50
CA ASP A 73 4.59 -0.61 -16.14
C ASP A 73 3.60 -1.19 -15.12
N CYS A 74 3.81 -0.94 -13.82
CA CYS A 74 2.99 -1.49 -12.75
C CYS A 74 2.20 -0.40 -12.01
N ASN A 75 1.08 -0.81 -11.44
CA ASN A 75 0.25 0.02 -10.58
C ASN A 75 0.20 -0.58 -9.17
N LEU A 76 0.20 0.28 -8.16
CA LEU A 76 0.09 -0.12 -6.76
C LEU A 76 -1.28 0.26 -6.23
N TYR A 77 -1.93 -0.70 -5.58
CA TYR A 77 -3.20 -0.49 -4.86
C TYR A 77 -2.95 -0.81 -3.39
N VAL A 78 -3.28 0.11 -2.51
CA VAL A 78 -3.04 -0.04 -1.07
C VAL A 78 -4.26 0.45 -0.29
N THR A 79 -4.55 -0.20 0.82
CA THR A 79 -5.75 0.13 1.60
C THR A 79 -5.65 1.45 2.35
N LEU A 80 -4.43 1.85 2.73
CA LEU A 80 -4.16 3.12 3.41
C LEU A 80 -3.12 3.90 2.63
N GLU A 81 -3.27 5.21 2.62
CA GLU A 81 -2.30 6.13 2.00
C GLU A 81 -0.87 5.81 2.48
N PRO A 82 0.10 5.70 1.55
CA PRO A 82 1.49 5.42 1.94
C PRO A 82 2.11 6.46 2.85
N CYS A 83 2.94 6.02 3.80
CA CYS A 83 3.78 6.91 4.60
C CYS A 83 4.99 7.40 3.78
N LEU A 84 5.80 8.28 4.36
CA LEU A 84 6.99 8.83 3.67
C LEU A 84 7.97 7.75 3.23
N MET A 85 8.21 6.73 4.07
CA MET A 85 9.11 5.62 3.72
C MET A 85 8.61 4.90 2.48
N CYS A 86 7.32 4.55 2.45
CA CYS A 86 6.72 3.82 1.34
C CYS A 86 6.63 4.67 0.09
N ALA A 87 6.31 5.96 0.23
CA ALA A 87 6.28 6.88 -0.91
C ALA A 87 7.67 6.99 -1.55
N GLY A 88 8.74 7.03 -0.75
CA GLY A 88 10.10 6.99 -1.24
C GLY A 88 10.44 5.69 -1.97
N ALA A 89 10.02 4.57 -1.41
CA ALA A 89 10.22 3.26 -2.05
C ALA A 89 9.48 3.16 -3.38
N ILE A 90 8.26 3.71 -3.46
CA ILE A 90 7.46 3.75 -4.68
C ILE A 90 8.20 4.55 -5.78
N VAL A 91 8.76 5.70 -5.42
CA VAL A 91 9.56 6.51 -6.35
C VAL A 91 10.79 5.74 -6.82
N ASN A 92 11.51 5.11 -5.88
CA ASN A 92 12.71 4.33 -6.22
C ASN A 92 12.39 3.18 -7.17
N ALA A 93 11.24 2.55 -7.01
CA ALA A 93 10.81 1.43 -7.86
C ALA A 93 10.22 1.88 -9.19
N ARG A 94 10.03 3.19 -9.41
CA ARG A 94 9.45 3.74 -10.64
C ARG A 94 8.00 3.32 -10.87
N ILE A 95 7.23 3.06 -9.83
CA ILE A 95 5.80 2.76 -9.97
C ILE A 95 5.10 4.01 -10.50
N LYS A 96 4.25 3.82 -11.50
CA LYS A 96 3.62 4.92 -12.23
C LYS A 96 2.39 5.47 -11.51
N ASN A 97 1.54 4.59 -11.03
CA ASN A 97 0.27 4.98 -10.43
C ASN A 97 0.09 4.30 -9.06
N VAL A 98 -0.39 5.08 -8.09
CA VAL A 98 -0.73 4.61 -6.75
C VAL A 98 -2.18 4.96 -6.46
N TYR A 99 -2.94 3.95 -6.07
CA TYR A 99 -4.34 4.09 -5.68
C TYR A 99 -4.48 3.67 -4.22
N TYR A 100 -5.14 4.49 -3.40
CA TYR A 100 -5.29 4.18 -1.97
C TYR A 100 -6.73 4.37 -1.51
N GLY A 101 -7.17 3.48 -0.62
CA GLY A 101 -8.58 3.38 -0.19
C GLY A 101 -8.95 4.25 1.01
N ALA A 102 -7.98 4.71 1.77
CA ALA A 102 -8.20 5.56 2.94
C ALA A 102 -7.07 6.58 3.06
N ILE A 103 -7.42 7.78 3.54
CA ILE A 103 -6.44 8.84 3.80
C ILE A 103 -5.85 8.65 5.19
N ASP A 104 -4.54 8.86 5.32
CA ASP A 104 -3.85 8.88 6.61
C ASP A 104 -3.60 10.32 7.03
N LYS A 105 -4.42 10.84 7.93
CA LYS A 105 -4.38 12.24 8.37
C LYS A 105 -3.13 12.57 9.20
N ASN A 106 -2.48 11.56 9.75
CA ASN A 106 -1.34 11.75 10.65
C ASN A 106 0.00 11.55 9.94
N ASN A 107 0.10 10.56 9.04
CA ASN A 107 1.37 10.14 8.45
C ASN A 107 1.34 9.99 6.93
N GLY A 108 0.26 10.37 6.28
CA GLY A 108 0.11 10.23 4.83
C GLY A 108 1.10 11.11 4.08
N ALA A 109 1.89 10.50 3.20
CA ALA A 109 2.91 11.22 2.45
C ALA A 109 2.32 12.33 1.56
N TYR A 110 1.18 12.05 0.95
CA TYR A 110 0.54 12.98 0.01
C TYR A 110 -0.30 14.02 0.74
N THR A 111 -1.05 13.62 1.75
CA THR A 111 -1.94 14.49 2.52
C THR A 111 -1.17 15.41 3.47
N CYS A 112 -0.20 14.85 4.23
CA CYS A 112 0.50 15.60 5.28
C CYS A 112 1.74 16.33 4.78
N TYR A 113 2.41 15.78 3.76
CA TYR A 113 3.71 16.28 3.30
C TYR A 113 3.69 16.79 1.87
N GLY A 114 2.56 16.68 1.18
CA GLY A 114 2.37 17.20 -0.16
C GLY A 114 3.16 16.52 -1.26
N CYS A 115 3.96 15.53 -0.94
CA CYS A 115 4.80 14.79 -1.89
C CYS A 115 5.71 15.65 -2.77
N ALA A 116 5.74 16.96 -2.55
CA ALA A 116 6.54 17.90 -3.36
C ALA A 116 8.04 17.58 -3.29
N THR A 117 8.48 17.02 -2.19
CA THR A 117 9.88 16.62 -2.01
C THR A 117 10.32 15.52 -2.96
N LEU A 118 9.37 14.79 -3.53
CA LEU A 118 9.63 13.66 -4.42
C LEU A 118 9.48 13.99 -5.89
N GLU A 119 8.93 15.16 -6.22
CA GLU A 119 8.65 15.59 -7.60
C GLU A 119 9.89 15.68 -8.48
N ASN A 120 11.06 16.01 -7.91
CA ASN A 120 12.29 16.16 -8.66
C ASN A 120 12.94 14.84 -9.07
N SER A 121 12.45 13.71 -8.58
CA SER A 121 13.03 12.42 -8.85
C SER A 121 12.28 11.66 -9.94
N TYR A 122 11.03 11.28 -9.64
CA TYR A 122 10.18 10.55 -10.57
C TYR A 122 8.73 10.86 -10.22
N LYS A 123 7.96 11.28 -11.22
CA LYS A 123 6.57 11.66 -10.98
C LYS A 123 5.69 10.42 -10.85
N VAL A 124 5.03 10.28 -9.70
CA VAL A 124 4.06 9.24 -9.43
C VAL A 124 2.67 9.87 -9.45
N ASN A 125 1.75 9.27 -10.19
CA ASN A 125 0.35 9.68 -10.16
C ASN A 125 -0.33 9.00 -8.98
N THR A 126 -1.02 9.78 -8.16
CA THR A 126 -1.72 9.27 -6.98
C THR A 126 -3.20 9.57 -7.08
N GLN A 127 -4.03 8.63 -6.64
CA GLN A 127 -5.47 8.81 -6.63
C GLN A 127 -6.08 8.17 -5.39
N PHE A 128 -6.86 8.97 -4.65
CA PHE A 128 -7.66 8.46 -3.56
C PHE A 128 -8.92 7.80 -4.13
N LEU A 129 -9.08 6.51 -3.87
CA LEU A 129 -10.27 5.73 -4.22
C LEU A 129 -10.98 5.36 -2.92
N GLU A 130 -11.81 6.27 -2.41
CA GLU A 130 -12.47 6.10 -1.12
C GLU A 130 -13.11 4.72 -1.00
N ASN A 131 -12.70 3.99 0.04
CA ASN A 131 -13.27 2.70 0.37
C ASN A 131 -13.52 2.66 1.88
N ASN A 132 -14.78 2.75 2.26
CA ASN A 132 -15.16 2.82 3.67
C ASN A 132 -14.72 1.58 4.46
N ASN A 133 -14.67 0.43 3.83
CA ASN A 133 -14.25 -0.80 4.49
C ASN A 133 -12.77 -0.77 4.88
N CYS A 134 -11.92 -0.14 4.06
CA CYS A 134 -10.51 0.08 4.41
C CYS A 134 -10.39 0.93 5.67
N LYS A 135 -11.12 2.03 5.73
CA LYS A 135 -11.13 2.94 6.87
C LYS A 135 -11.68 2.26 8.13
N GLU A 136 -12.81 1.56 7.99
CA GLU A 136 -13.45 0.88 9.12
C GLU A 136 -12.58 -0.24 9.70
N LEU A 137 -11.90 -0.98 8.87
CA LEU A 137 -11.02 -2.06 9.33
C LEU A 137 -9.88 -1.50 10.20
N LEU A 138 -9.29 -0.38 9.80
CA LEU A 138 -8.26 0.31 10.59
C LEU A 138 -8.83 0.84 11.90
N SER A 139 -10.00 1.48 11.85
CA SER A 139 -10.66 2.02 13.04
C SER A 139 -10.97 0.92 14.05
N SER A 140 -11.47 -0.22 13.59
CA SER A 140 -11.77 -1.38 14.43
C SER A 140 -10.52 -1.92 15.10
N PHE A 141 -9.42 -2.04 14.35
CA PHE A 141 -8.16 -2.54 14.87
C PHE A 141 -7.63 -1.64 16.00
N PHE A 142 -7.58 -0.34 15.79
CA PHE A 142 -7.06 0.59 16.79
C PHE A 142 -7.99 0.71 17.99
N LYS A 143 -9.30 0.60 17.79
CA LYS A 143 -10.26 0.57 18.90
C LYS A 143 -10.04 -0.66 19.79
N GLU A 144 -9.90 -1.84 19.20
CA GLU A 144 -9.61 -3.07 19.93
C GLU A 144 -8.28 -2.98 20.68
N LEU A 145 -7.27 -2.39 20.05
CA LEU A 145 -5.95 -2.21 20.64
C LEU A 145 -6.01 -1.34 21.90
N ARG A 146 -6.80 -0.25 21.85
CA ARG A 146 -6.97 0.64 23.03
C ARG A 146 -7.72 -0.02 24.17
N ASN A 147 -8.54 -1.02 23.88
CA ASN A 147 -9.36 -1.72 24.89
C ASN A 147 -8.66 -2.93 25.51
N LYS A 148 -7.44 -3.22 25.14
CA LYS A 148 -6.65 -4.30 25.72
C LYS A 148 -5.89 -3.88 26.97
#